data_5857283ae9f0baf2051440efb2fd268f
#
_entry.id   5857283ae9f0baf2051440efb2fd268f
#
_cell.length_a   1.000
_cell.length_b   1.000
_cell.length_c   1.000
_cell.angle_alpha   90.00
_cell.angle_beta   90.00
_cell.angle_gamma   90.00
#
_symmetry.space_group_name_H-M   'P 1'
#
loop_
_entity.id
_entity.type
_entity.pdbx_description
1 polymer ?
#
loop_
_entity_poly.entity_id
_entity_poly.type
_entity_poly.pdbx_seq_one_letter_code
_entity_poly.pdbx_strand_id
1 'polypeptide(L)'
;MSNIFSLSVSEIAEKIRNSDLNSVDLCKSYIEQINKFEKDVKAWAHFDKKLLLEKAEEADEHRRSGKSVGPLHGIPVALKDIIGTYDMPTECGTVLRKGKTESQNAEIVDLLKSAGALIMGKTNTSELAFLAPPETRNPHDYSRTPGGSSSGSAAVIASHMAPLSIGSQTGGSVIRPASYCGVVGYKPSYGLISRNGVLRTSYHLDHIGVFGKTVEDVALLAKVLIKKDSYDKATCLLYTSPSPRD
;
A
#
# COMPACT_ATOMS: atom_id res chain seq x y z
N MET A 1 -8.97 3.85 25.80
CA MET A 1 -9.09 3.92 24.33
C MET A 1 -9.07 2.51 23.79
N SER A 2 -10.04 2.10 22.97
CA SER A 2 -10.01 0.80 22.31
C SER A 2 -8.71 0.74 21.47
N ASN A 3 -8.05 -0.40 21.49
CA ASN A 3 -6.80 -0.61 20.75
C ASN A 3 -7.08 -0.38 19.25
N ILE A 4 -6.57 0.71 18.67
CA ILE A 4 -6.82 1.10 17.28
C ILE A 4 -6.42 0.00 16.29
N PHE A 5 -5.44 -0.82 16.67
CA PHE A 5 -4.96 -1.95 15.86
C PHE A 5 -5.89 -3.17 15.88
N SER A 6 -6.95 -3.19 16.72
CA SER A 6 -7.98 -4.22 16.68
C SER A 6 -9.11 -3.90 15.70
N LEU A 7 -9.23 -2.65 15.28
CA LEU A 7 -10.26 -2.20 14.35
C LEU A 7 -9.92 -2.57 12.91
N SER A 8 -10.94 -2.84 12.11
CA SER A 8 -10.83 -2.90 10.64
C SER A 8 -10.66 -1.48 10.07
N VAL A 9 -10.13 -1.40 8.85
CA VAL A 9 -10.01 -0.10 8.16
C VAL A 9 -11.37 0.54 7.91
N SER A 10 -12.40 -0.24 7.67
CA SER A 10 -13.77 0.26 7.52
C SER A 10 -14.28 0.94 8.79
N GLU A 11 -14.06 0.34 9.97
CA GLU A 11 -14.39 0.94 11.25
C GLU A 11 -13.59 2.21 11.53
N ILE A 12 -12.29 2.21 11.20
CA ILE A 12 -11.43 3.40 11.30
C ILE A 12 -11.97 4.52 10.40
N ALA A 13 -12.28 4.22 9.13
CA ALA A 13 -12.81 5.19 8.18
C ALA A 13 -14.16 5.78 8.65
N GLU A 14 -15.02 4.96 9.25
CA GLU A 14 -16.29 5.41 9.84
C GLU A 14 -16.04 6.35 11.02
N LYS A 15 -15.15 5.99 11.95
CA LYS A 15 -14.78 6.85 13.09
C LYS A 15 -14.21 8.20 12.64
N ILE A 16 -13.36 8.21 11.60
CA ILE A 16 -12.84 9.47 11.05
C ILE A 16 -13.99 10.31 10.47
N ARG A 17 -14.89 9.70 9.69
CA ARG A 17 -16.04 10.38 9.10
C ARG A 17 -16.95 11.00 10.15
N ASN A 18 -17.20 10.28 11.24
CA ASN A 18 -18.05 10.72 12.35
C ASN A 18 -17.35 11.65 13.35
N SER A 19 -16.07 11.97 13.14
CA SER A 19 -15.25 12.79 14.05
C SER A 19 -14.92 12.13 15.41
N ASP A 20 -15.08 10.81 15.51
CA ASP A 20 -14.71 10.03 16.70
C ASP A 20 -13.20 9.73 16.72
N LEU A 21 -12.50 9.92 15.60
CA LEU A 21 -11.08 9.77 15.45
C LEU A 21 -10.54 10.82 14.46
N ASN A 22 -9.37 11.38 14.74
CA ASN A 22 -8.67 12.26 13.80
C ASN A 22 -7.61 11.48 13.01
N SER A 23 -7.37 11.89 11.77
CA SER A 23 -6.32 11.31 10.92
C SER A 23 -4.93 11.51 11.53
N VAL A 24 -4.71 12.64 12.19
CA VAL A 24 -3.44 12.93 12.92
C VAL A 24 -3.21 11.91 14.04
N ASP A 25 -4.22 11.59 14.87
CA ASP A 25 -4.08 10.65 15.99
C ASP A 25 -3.90 9.22 15.47
N LEU A 26 -4.59 8.87 14.38
CA LEU A 26 -4.37 7.60 13.67
C LEU A 26 -2.91 7.48 13.20
N CYS A 27 -2.40 8.48 12.49
CA CYS A 27 -1.03 8.48 11.98
C CYS A 27 0.00 8.43 13.11
N LYS A 28 -0.21 9.16 14.21
CA LYS A 28 0.66 9.08 15.41
C LYS A 28 0.75 7.66 15.95
N SER A 29 -0.37 6.93 16.03
CA SER A 29 -0.38 5.55 16.50
C SER A 29 0.47 4.63 15.62
N TYR A 30 0.40 4.77 14.27
CA TYR A 30 1.26 4.01 13.36
C TYR A 30 2.72 4.44 13.42
N ILE A 31 3.00 5.74 13.59
CA ILE A 31 4.37 6.24 13.79
C ILE A 31 5.00 5.65 15.07
N GLU A 32 4.25 5.49 16.15
CA GLU A 32 4.72 4.81 17.36
C GLU A 32 5.11 3.35 17.09
N GLN A 33 4.33 2.62 16.27
CA GLN A 33 4.70 1.27 15.86
C GLN A 33 5.96 1.25 14.98
N ILE A 34 6.08 2.21 14.05
CA ILE A 34 7.30 2.35 13.23
C ILE A 34 8.50 2.58 14.14
N ASN A 35 8.43 3.53 15.07
CA ASN A 35 9.52 3.80 16.02
C ASN A 35 9.91 2.57 16.86
N LYS A 36 8.93 1.69 17.16
CA LYS A 36 9.15 0.50 17.97
C LYS A 36 9.79 -0.64 17.19
N PHE A 37 9.36 -0.88 15.95
CA PHE A 37 9.67 -2.11 15.23
C PHE A 37 10.62 -1.93 14.03
N GLU A 38 10.71 -0.72 13.42
CA GLU A 38 11.44 -0.53 12.18
C GLU A 38 12.94 -0.84 12.28
N LYS A 39 13.54 -0.57 13.43
CA LYS A 39 14.96 -0.89 13.69
C LYS A 39 15.27 -2.39 13.45
N ASP A 40 14.32 -3.26 13.82
CA ASP A 40 14.50 -4.70 13.73
C ASP A 40 13.91 -5.28 12.46
N VAL A 41 12.73 -4.79 12.02
CA VAL A 41 11.99 -5.31 10.84
C VAL A 41 12.58 -4.79 9.53
N LYS A 42 13.03 -3.53 9.47
CA LYS A 42 13.60 -2.90 8.27
C LYS A 42 12.66 -3.01 7.06
N ALA A 43 11.43 -2.54 7.23
CA ALA A 43 10.40 -2.67 6.20
C ALA A 43 10.31 -1.45 5.26
N TRP A 44 10.81 -0.29 5.68
CA TRP A 44 10.68 0.96 4.94
C TRP A 44 11.94 1.27 4.11
N ALA A 45 11.76 1.53 2.83
CA ALA A 45 12.79 2.12 1.94
C ALA A 45 12.80 3.64 2.10
N HIS A 46 11.62 4.25 2.26
CA HIS A 46 11.49 5.69 2.51
C HIS A 46 10.27 5.94 3.41
N PHE A 47 10.47 6.70 4.47
CA PHE A 47 9.40 7.13 5.37
C PHE A 47 9.70 8.53 5.90
N ASP A 48 8.76 9.46 5.72
CA ASP A 48 8.85 10.82 6.26
C ASP A 48 7.68 11.07 7.22
N LYS A 49 8.01 11.03 8.51
CA LYS A 49 7.07 11.28 9.61
C LYS A 49 6.42 12.66 9.53
N LYS A 50 7.22 13.69 9.18
CA LYS A 50 6.74 15.08 9.15
C LYS A 50 5.73 15.26 8.03
N LEU A 51 6.07 14.81 6.83
CA LEU A 51 5.18 14.85 5.67
C LEU A 51 3.88 14.09 5.93
N LEU A 52 3.93 12.91 6.56
CA LEU A 52 2.73 12.15 6.89
C LEU A 52 1.80 12.92 7.83
N LEU A 53 2.34 13.56 8.86
CA LEU A 53 1.53 14.35 9.81
C LEU A 53 0.96 15.62 9.16
N GLU A 54 1.70 16.31 8.32
CA GLU A 54 1.19 17.45 7.54
C GLU A 54 0.00 17.04 6.66
N LYS A 55 0.09 15.90 5.97
CA LYS A 55 -1.01 15.36 5.16
C LYS A 55 -2.20 14.90 6.00
N ALA A 56 -1.97 14.41 7.21
CA ALA A 56 -3.03 14.05 8.13
C ALA A 56 -3.79 15.29 8.65
N GLU A 57 -3.06 16.38 8.93
CA GLU A 57 -3.67 17.67 9.31
C GLU A 57 -4.52 18.23 8.17
N GLU A 58 -4.00 18.24 6.93
CA GLU A 58 -4.76 18.65 5.74
C GLU A 58 -6.06 17.83 5.58
N ALA A 59 -6.00 16.51 5.82
CA ALA A 59 -7.17 15.63 5.75
C ALA A 59 -8.20 15.98 6.84
N ASP A 60 -7.76 16.21 8.08
CA ASP A 60 -8.65 16.60 9.17
C ASP A 60 -9.28 17.98 8.94
N GLU A 61 -8.55 18.93 8.36
CA GLU A 61 -9.09 20.23 7.97
C GLU A 61 -10.12 20.10 6.84
N HIS A 62 -9.82 19.27 5.82
CA HIS A 62 -10.76 18.99 4.74
C HIS A 62 -12.09 18.44 5.29
N ARG A 63 -12.05 17.47 6.20
CA ARG A 63 -13.24 16.91 6.83
C ARG A 63 -14.01 17.99 7.63
N ARG A 64 -13.31 18.76 8.46
CA ARG A 64 -13.93 19.86 9.24
C ARG A 64 -14.59 20.93 8.38
N SER A 65 -14.12 21.13 7.15
CA SER A 65 -14.73 22.07 6.22
C SER A 65 -16.10 21.63 5.67
N GLY A 66 -16.57 20.43 6.02
CA GLY A 66 -17.86 19.88 5.56
C GLY A 66 -17.85 19.38 4.11
N LYS A 67 -16.70 19.35 3.46
CA LYS A 67 -16.56 18.81 2.10
C LYS A 67 -16.73 17.29 2.10
N SER A 68 -17.17 16.74 0.97
CA SER A 68 -17.29 15.30 0.78
C SER A 68 -15.95 14.60 0.98
N VAL A 69 -15.97 13.47 1.68
CA VAL A 69 -14.80 12.65 1.96
C VAL A 69 -14.87 11.31 1.24
N GLY A 70 -13.74 10.85 0.72
CA GLY A 70 -13.63 9.57 0.04
C GLY A 70 -13.64 8.38 1.00
N PRO A 71 -13.72 7.15 0.45
CA PRO A 71 -13.81 5.93 1.27
C PRO A 71 -12.55 5.62 2.09
N LEU A 72 -11.40 6.17 1.72
CA LEU A 72 -10.11 6.01 2.43
C LEU A 72 -9.65 7.33 3.06
N HIS A 73 -10.55 8.27 3.29
CA HIS A 73 -10.19 9.60 3.80
C HIS A 73 -9.42 9.52 5.12
N GLY A 74 -8.22 10.09 5.13
CA GLY A 74 -7.34 10.12 6.29
C GLY A 74 -6.68 8.77 6.66
N ILE A 75 -6.88 7.72 5.85
CA ILE A 75 -6.28 6.40 6.07
C ILE A 75 -4.88 6.35 5.44
N PRO A 76 -3.83 6.02 6.23
CA PRO A 76 -2.48 5.86 5.69
C PRO A 76 -2.33 4.56 4.89
N VAL A 77 -1.65 4.64 3.75
CA VAL A 77 -1.36 3.50 2.85
C VAL A 77 0.12 3.49 2.50
N ALA A 78 0.77 2.34 2.67
CA ALA A 78 2.16 2.12 2.30
C ALA A 78 2.27 1.59 0.86
N LEU A 79 3.31 1.99 0.12
CA LEU A 79 3.52 1.61 -1.27
C LEU A 79 4.82 0.82 -1.42
N LYS A 80 4.81 -0.29 -2.14
CA LYS A 80 6.04 -0.97 -2.55
C LYS A 80 6.92 -0.02 -3.36
N ASP A 81 8.23 -0.06 -3.12
CA ASP A 81 9.22 0.85 -3.72
C ASP A 81 9.49 0.59 -5.22
N ILE A 82 8.49 0.16 -5.95
CA ILE A 82 8.46 0.11 -7.42
C ILE A 82 7.30 0.91 -7.99
N ILE A 83 6.47 1.48 -7.11
CA ILE A 83 5.29 2.27 -7.47
C ILE A 83 5.72 3.73 -7.51
N GLY A 84 5.67 4.33 -8.69
CA GLY A 84 6.15 5.69 -8.95
C GLY A 84 5.36 6.75 -8.17
N THR A 85 6.08 7.68 -7.56
CA THR A 85 5.55 8.90 -6.95
C THR A 85 6.46 10.07 -7.29
N TYR A 86 5.88 11.25 -7.51
CA TYR A 86 6.67 12.44 -7.82
C TYR A 86 7.30 13.09 -6.57
N ASP A 87 6.74 12.82 -5.40
CA ASP A 87 7.06 13.49 -4.13
C ASP A 87 7.94 12.63 -3.19
N MET A 88 8.23 11.37 -3.57
CA MET A 88 9.11 10.47 -2.82
C MET A 88 10.01 9.67 -3.76
N PRO A 89 11.21 9.25 -3.32
CA PRO A 89 12.06 8.37 -4.11
C PRO A 89 11.36 7.07 -4.50
N THR A 90 11.67 6.55 -5.69
CA THR A 90 11.27 5.24 -6.19
C THR A 90 12.52 4.52 -6.67
N GLU A 91 13.20 3.87 -5.73
CA GLU A 91 14.54 3.31 -5.92
C GLU A 91 14.52 1.85 -6.42
N CYS A 92 13.36 1.19 -6.35
CA CYS A 92 13.16 -0.18 -6.80
C CYS A 92 14.10 -1.20 -6.12
N GLY A 93 14.52 -0.93 -4.89
CA GLY A 93 15.43 -1.80 -4.14
C GLY A 93 16.84 -1.90 -4.72
N THR A 94 17.28 -0.98 -5.60
CA THR A 94 18.59 -1.01 -6.23
C THR A 94 19.36 0.29 -6.05
N VAL A 95 20.66 0.17 -5.80
CA VAL A 95 21.56 1.32 -5.68
C VAL A 95 21.65 2.16 -6.96
N LEU A 96 21.34 1.56 -8.14
CA LEU A 96 21.36 2.25 -9.43
C LEU A 96 20.30 3.34 -9.55
N ARG A 97 19.28 3.31 -8.69
CA ARG A 97 18.18 4.28 -8.69
C ARG A 97 18.15 5.13 -7.40
N LYS A 98 19.23 5.15 -6.65
CA LYS A 98 19.29 5.88 -5.38
C LYS A 98 18.91 7.35 -5.54
N GLY A 99 17.94 7.81 -4.74
CA GLY A 99 17.40 9.18 -4.75
C GLY A 99 16.53 9.51 -5.98
N LYS A 100 16.25 8.56 -6.87
CA LYS A 100 15.48 8.81 -8.07
C LYS A 100 14.00 8.92 -7.78
N THR A 101 13.38 10.04 -8.16
CA THR A 101 11.94 10.27 -8.16
C THR A 101 11.36 10.13 -9.57
N GLU A 102 10.07 9.89 -9.68
CA GLU A 102 9.36 9.89 -10.96
C GLU A 102 8.79 11.30 -11.26
N SER A 103 8.56 11.61 -12.54
CA SER A 103 8.00 12.89 -12.96
C SER A 103 6.50 13.03 -12.62
N GLN A 104 5.83 11.92 -12.40
CA GLN A 104 4.40 11.84 -12.06
C GLN A 104 4.11 10.62 -11.20
N ASN A 105 2.95 10.63 -10.56
CA ASN A 105 2.48 9.46 -9.83
C ASN A 105 2.12 8.30 -10.76
N ALA A 106 2.21 7.08 -10.23
CA ALA A 106 1.49 5.96 -10.81
C ALA A 106 -0.03 6.18 -10.69
N GLU A 107 -0.82 5.68 -11.65
CA GLU A 107 -2.29 5.82 -11.66
C GLU A 107 -2.94 5.39 -10.32
N ILE A 108 -2.47 4.29 -9.76
CA ILE A 108 -2.98 3.79 -8.48
C ILE A 108 -2.73 4.75 -7.31
N VAL A 109 -1.70 5.58 -7.37
CA VAL A 109 -1.40 6.60 -6.36
C VAL A 109 -2.41 7.74 -6.46
N ASP A 110 -2.73 8.18 -7.67
CA ASP A 110 -3.73 9.23 -7.88
C ASP A 110 -5.14 8.76 -7.51
N LEU A 111 -5.47 7.49 -7.76
CA LEU A 111 -6.71 6.86 -7.29
C LEU A 111 -6.79 6.83 -5.76
N LEU A 112 -5.70 6.50 -5.06
CA LEU A 112 -5.64 6.53 -3.60
C LEU A 112 -5.83 7.96 -3.07
N LYS A 113 -5.09 8.92 -3.60
CA LYS A 113 -5.21 10.34 -3.22
C LYS A 113 -6.63 10.87 -3.46
N SER A 114 -7.25 10.51 -4.59
CA SER A 114 -8.64 10.86 -4.90
C SER A 114 -9.65 10.22 -3.94
N ALA A 115 -9.35 9.05 -3.41
CA ALA A 115 -10.15 8.40 -2.37
C ALA A 115 -9.88 8.97 -0.96
N GLY A 116 -8.97 9.93 -0.83
CA GLY A 116 -8.60 10.60 0.42
C GLY A 116 -7.54 9.86 1.24
N ALA A 117 -6.89 8.83 0.69
CA ALA A 117 -5.83 8.11 1.37
C ALA A 117 -4.55 8.96 1.54
N LEU A 118 -3.84 8.73 2.63
CA LEU A 118 -2.56 9.35 2.91
C LEU A 118 -1.43 8.40 2.47
N ILE A 119 -0.60 8.80 1.52
CA ILE A 119 0.57 8.01 1.14
C ILE A 119 1.63 8.17 2.22
N MET A 120 1.89 7.09 2.97
CA MET A 120 2.76 7.18 4.14
C MET A 120 4.25 6.94 3.83
N GLY A 121 4.58 6.25 2.74
CA GLY A 121 5.97 5.97 2.38
C GLY A 121 6.13 4.81 1.42
N LYS A 122 7.41 4.44 1.19
CA LYS A 122 7.82 3.34 0.32
C LYS A 122 8.34 2.17 1.14
N THR A 123 7.83 0.98 0.86
CA THR A 123 8.24 -0.27 1.53
C THR A 123 9.29 -1.01 0.73
N ASN A 124 10.22 -1.65 1.41
CA ASN A 124 11.30 -2.41 0.81
C ASN A 124 10.79 -3.52 -0.11
N THR A 125 11.48 -3.67 -1.22
CA THR A 125 11.25 -4.70 -2.24
C THR A 125 12.54 -5.49 -2.49
N SER A 126 12.43 -6.73 -2.98
CA SER A 126 13.58 -7.36 -3.64
C SER A 126 14.06 -6.49 -4.79
N GLU A 127 15.37 -6.48 -5.06
CA GLU A 127 15.95 -5.67 -6.12
C GLU A 127 15.19 -5.84 -7.44
N LEU A 128 14.73 -4.71 -8.01
CA LEU A 128 13.91 -4.65 -9.22
C LEU A 128 12.69 -5.58 -9.20
N ALA A 129 12.15 -5.85 -8.00
CA ALA A 129 11.07 -6.81 -7.76
C ALA A 129 11.39 -8.26 -8.17
N PHE A 130 12.68 -8.62 -8.27
CA PHE A 130 13.14 -9.93 -8.72
C PHE A 130 13.63 -10.82 -7.58
N LEU A 131 14.88 -11.30 -7.56
CA LEU A 131 15.32 -12.35 -6.62
C LEU A 131 16.14 -11.86 -5.43
N ALA A 132 16.99 -10.84 -5.60
CA ALA A 132 17.84 -10.39 -4.50
C ALA A 132 17.01 -9.79 -3.35
N PRO A 133 17.01 -10.41 -2.15
CA PRO A 133 16.15 -10.00 -1.05
C PRO A 133 16.66 -8.70 -0.41
N PRO A 134 15.75 -7.85 0.11
CA PRO A 134 16.13 -6.72 0.95
C PRO A 134 16.54 -7.20 2.36
N GLU A 135 17.03 -6.29 3.19
CA GLU A 135 17.32 -6.57 4.59
C GLU A 135 16.08 -6.78 5.48
N THR A 136 14.89 -6.64 4.92
CA THR A 136 13.64 -6.76 5.66
C THR A 136 13.51 -8.14 6.31
N ARG A 137 13.11 -8.14 7.58
CA ARG A 137 12.96 -9.34 8.39
C ARG A 137 11.49 -9.64 8.67
N ASN A 138 11.20 -10.91 8.90
CA ASN A 138 9.85 -11.34 9.26
C ASN A 138 9.49 -10.86 10.68
N PRO A 139 8.38 -10.12 10.89
CA PRO A 139 8.02 -9.62 12.21
C PRO A 139 7.77 -10.70 13.27
N HIS A 140 7.47 -11.94 12.86
CA HIS A 140 7.29 -13.07 13.78
C HIS A 140 8.59 -13.75 14.21
N ASP A 141 9.65 -13.65 13.37
CA ASP A 141 10.98 -14.20 13.64
C ASP A 141 12.02 -13.42 12.83
N TYR A 142 12.76 -12.56 13.47
CA TYR A 142 13.77 -11.69 12.82
C TYR A 142 14.96 -12.44 12.19
N SER A 143 15.09 -13.73 12.44
CA SER A 143 16.08 -14.58 11.75
C SER A 143 15.61 -15.06 10.37
N ARG A 144 14.34 -14.82 10.02
CA ARG A 144 13.71 -15.30 8.81
C ARG A 144 13.32 -14.19 7.85
N THR A 145 13.19 -14.55 6.57
CA THR A 145 12.69 -13.69 5.54
C THR A 145 11.15 -13.49 5.67
N PRO A 146 10.62 -12.28 5.39
CA PRO A 146 9.18 -12.08 5.28
C PRO A 146 8.62 -12.60 3.93
N GLY A 147 9.45 -13.24 3.10
CA GLY A 147 9.13 -13.52 1.70
C GLY A 147 9.33 -12.28 0.82
N GLY A 148 9.04 -12.42 -0.47
CA GLY A 148 9.20 -11.33 -1.44
C GLY A 148 8.47 -11.62 -2.76
N SER A 149 8.56 -10.66 -3.67
CA SER A 149 9.35 -9.42 -3.68
C SER A 149 8.71 -8.25 -2.89
N SER A 150 7.43 -8.29 -2.51
CA SER A 150 6.77 -7.25 -1.69
C SER A 150 7.06 -7.46 -0.19
N SER A 151 8.34 -7.56 0.16
CA SER A 151 8.84 -7.92 1.51
C SER A 151 8.35 -6.94 2.57
N GLY A 152 8.65 -5.66 2.39
CA GLY A 152 8.24 -4.60 3.30
C GLY A 152 6.74 -4.41 3.35
N SER A 153 6.03 -4.58 2.20
CA SER A 153 4.57 -4.39 2.15
C SER A 153 3.80 -5.36 3.06
N ALA A 154 4.23 -6.62 3.14
CA ALA A 154 3.64 -7.56 4.07
C ALA A 154 4.11 -7.34 5.52
N ALA A 155 5.40 -7.02 5.69
CA ALA A 155 5.98 -6.80 7.01
C ALA A 155 5.37 -5.61 7.76
N VAL A 156 5.06 -4.49 7.08
CA VAL A 156 4.43 -3.32 7.73
C VAL A 156 3.02 -3.62 8.25
N ILE A 157 2.27 -4.49 7.58
CA ILE A 157 0.94 -4.91 8.04
C ILE A 157 1.08 -5.81 9.28
N ALA A 158 1.95 -6.83 9.20
CA ALA A 158 2.16 -7.80 10.27
C ALA A 158 2.69 -7.16 11.57
N SER A 159 3.48 -6.09 11.47
CA SER A 159 4.02 -5.32 12.61
C SER A 159 3.15 -4.13 13.01
N HIS A 160 1.96 -3.98 12.44
CA HIS A 160 1.08 -2.82 12.66
C HIS A 160 1.74 -1.46 12.39
N MET A 161 2.70 -1.39 11.48
CA MET A 161 3.32 -0.14 11.04
C MET A 161 2.53 0.58 9.94
N ALA A 162 1.57 -0.12 9.31
CA ALA A 162 0.59 0.45 8.39
C ALA A 162 -0.72 -0.36 8.44
N PRO A 163 -1.89 0.24 8.20
CA PRO A 163 -3.16 -0.48 8.13
C PRO A 163 -3.37 -1.17 6.78
N LEU A 164 -2.86 -0.56 5.70
CA LEU A 164 -2.98 -1.01 4.32
C LEU A 164 -1.64 -0.84 3.60
N SER A 165 -1.34 -1.76 2.69
CA SER A 165 -0.22 -1.58 1.78
C SER A 165 -0.47 -2.15 0.39
N ILE A 166 0.30 -1.66 -0.59
CA ILE A 166 0.24 -2.10 -1.97
C ILE A 166 1.58 -2.74 -2.36
N GLY A 167 1.49 -3.84 -3.07
CA GLY A 167 2.62 -4.52 -3.69
C GLY A 167 2.34 -4.92 -5.12
N SER A 168 3.15 -5.83 -5.63
CA SER A 168 3.02 -6.39 -6.98
C SER A 168 3.33 -7.87 -6.99
N GLN A 169 2.79 -8.57 -7.97
CA GLN A 169 3.09 -9.98 -8.19
C GLN A 169 3.25 -10.30 -9.67
N THR A 170 4.38 -10.91 -9.99
CA THR A 170 4.65 -11.60 -11.26
C THR A 170 4.46 -13.11 -11.09
N GLY A 171 5.18 -13.72 -10.15
CA GLY A 171 5.04 -15.14 -9.78
C GLY A 171 4.25 -15.33 -8.47
N GLY A 172 4.85 -14.98 -7.33
CA GLY A 172 4.26 -15.16 -5.99
C GLY A 172 4.39 -13.95 -5.07
N SER A 173 4.74 -12.78 -5.60
CA SER A 173 5.25 -11.65 -4.80
C SER A 173 4.20 -10.86 -4.00
N VAL A 174 2.94 -11.26 -3.99
CA VAL A 174 1.89 -10.81 -3.06
C VAL A 174 1.53 -11.93 -2.10
N ILE A 175 1.10 -13.07 -2.63
CA ILE A 175 0.56 -14.16 -1.80
C ILE A 175 1.64 -14.82 -0.93
N ARG A 176 2.89 -14.94 -1.41
CA ARG A 176 3.99 -15.52 -0.64
C ARG A 176 4.37 -14.68 0.58
N PRO A 177 4.71 -13.37 0.47
CA PRO A 177 5.00 -12.58 1.65
C PRO A 177 3.78 -12.43 2.57
N ALA A 178 2.55 -12.36 2.06
CA ALA A 178 1.35 -12.37 2.87
C ALA A 178 1.25 -13.63 3.73
N SER A 179 1.48 -14.81 3.14
CA SER A 179 1.48 -16.09 3.84
C SER A 179 2.58 -16.17 4.91
N TYR A 180 3.80 -15.71 4.59
CA TYR A 180 4.94 -15.75 5.51
C TYR A 180 4.78 -14.81 6.69
N CYS A 181 4.10 -13.69 6.49
CA CYS A 181 3.85 -12.68 7.53
C CYS A 181 2.49 -12.83 8.23
N GLY A 182 1.67 -13.83 7.86
CA GLY A 182 0.37 -14.08 8.48
C GLY A 182 -0.64 -12.94 8.27
N VAL A 183 -0.62 -12.30 7.10
CA VAL A 183 -1.53 -11.21 6.72
C VAL A 183 -2.35 -11.58 5.48
N VAL A 184 -3.42 -10.83 5.22
CA VAL A 184 -4.22 -11.04 4.01
C VAL A 184 -3.56 -10.33 2.84
N GLY A 185 -3.26 -11.10 1.77
CA GLY A 185 -2.79 -10.58 0.51
C GLY A 185 -3.75 -10.96 -0.62
N TYR A 186 -4.17 -9.99 -1.41
CA TYR A 186 -5.05 -10.23 -2.55
C TYR A 186 -4.39 -9.81 -3.86
N LYS A 187 -4.25 -10.78 -4.76
CA LYS A 187 -3.83 -10.57 -6.14
C LYS A 187 -5.06 -10.74 -7.04
N PRO A 188 -5.58 -9.65 -7.60
CA PRO A 188 -6.73 -9.71 -8.50
C PRO A 188 -6.41 -10.46 -9.80
N SER A 189 -7.42 -10.70 -10.63
CA SER A 189 -7.22 -11.14 -12.00
C SER A 189 -6.46 -10.10 -12.82
N TYR A 190 -5.79 -10.55 -13.88
CA TYR A 190 -5.01 -9.68 -14.76
C TYR A 190 -5.88 -8.57 -15.36
N GLY A 191 -5.36 -7.35 -15.34
CA GLY A 191 -6.03 -6.18 -15.89
C GLY A 191 -7.08 -5.51 -14.98
N LEU A 192 -7.33 -6.00 -13.76
CA LEU A 192 -8.27 -5.33 -12.86
C LEU A 192 -7.72 -4.04 -12.24
N ILE A 193 -6.43 -3.98 -11.97
CA ILE A 193 -5.76 -2.79 -11.40
C ILE A 193 -4.66 -2.34 -12.35
N SER A 194 -4.60 -1.03 -12.62
CA SER A 194 -3.58 -0.43 -13.49
C SER A 194 -2.16 -0.62 -12.97
N ARG A 195 -1.23 -0.87 -13.91
CA ARG A 195 0.21 -0.94 -13.68
C ARG A 195 0.94 0.28 -14.25
N ASN A 196 0.19 1.31 -14.69
CA ASN A 196 0.77 2.53 -15.23
C ASN A 196 1.56 3.26 -14.13
N GLY A 197 2.82 3.64 -14.44
CA GLY A 197 3.72 4.25 -13.47
C GLY A 197 4.36 3.28 -12.47
N VAL A 198 4.24 1.95 -12.69
CA VAL A 198 4.88 0.91 -11.85
C VAL A 198 5.96 0.20 -12.65
N LEU A 199 7.10 -0.11 -12.03
CA LEU A 199 8.16 -0.90 -12.66
C LEU A 199 7.58 -2.22 -13.18
N ARG A 200 7.79 -2.50 -14.47
CA ARG A 200 7.36 -3.75 -15.12
C ARG A 200 8.51 -4.73 -15.20
N THR A 201 8.27 -5.96 -14.74
CA THR A 201 9.16 -7.10 -14.90
C THR A 201 8.66 -8.06 -15.96
N SER A 202 7.34 -8.20 -16.09
CA SER A 202 6.69 -9.01 -17.13
C SER A 202 5.40 -8.35 -17.61
N TYR A 203 5.29 -8.13 -18.91
CA TYR A 203 4.08 -7.52 -19.49
C TYR A 203 2.81 -8.34 -19.23
N HIS A 204 2.90 -9.66 -19.30
CA HIS A 204 1.75 -10.56 -19.22
C HIS A 204 1.47 -11.12 -17.81
N LEU A 205 2.46 -11.05 -16.90
CA LEU A 205 2.33 -11.67 -15.59
C LEU A 205 2.22 -10.68 -14.43
N ASP A 206 2.60 -9.42 -14.64
CA ASP A 206 2.60 -8.44 -13.55
C ASP A 206 1.18 -8.02 -13.16
N HIS A 207 0.94 -8.05 -11.86
CA HIS A 207 -0.29 -7.59 -11.22
C HIS A 207 0.05 -6.64 -10.08
N ILE A 208 -0.81 -5.68 -9.83
CA ILE A 208 -0.84 -4.99 -8.55
C ILE A 208 -1.66 -5.83 -7.58
N GLY A 209 -1.19 -5.92 -6.35
CA GLY A 209 -1.91 -6.58 -5.27
C GLY A 209 -1.90 -5.75 -4.00
N VAL A 210 -2.78 -6.07 -3.09
CA VAL A 210 -3.03 -5.30 -1.87
C VAL A 210 -2.88 -6.17 -0.65
N PHE A 211 -2.51 -5.55 0.47
CA PHE A 211 -2.34 -6.21 1.76
C PHE A 211 -3.13 -5.46 2.83
N GLY A 212 -3.67 -6.21 3.75
CA GLY A 212 -4.36 -5.71 4.94
C GLY A 212 -4.41 -6.78 6.03
N LYS A 213 -4.99 -6.43 7.15
CA LYS A 213 -5.13 -7.34 8.28
C LYS A 213 -6.30 -8.32 8.08
N THR A 214 -7.38 -7.84 7.46
CA THR A 214 -8.62 -8.62 7.22
C THR A 214 -8.97 -8.67 5.74
N VAL A 215 -9.88 -9.56 5.37
CA VAL A 215 -10.41 -9.66 4.00
C VAL A 215 -11.16 -8.38 3.63
N GLU A 216 -11.89 -7.81 4.57
CA GLU A 216 -12.64 -6.56 4.41
C GLU A 216 -11.71 -5.39 4.10
N ASP A 217 -10.56 -5.30 4.77
CA ASP A 217 -9.55 -4.26 4.54
C ASP A 217 -9.01 -4.31 3.11
N VAL A 218 -8.63 -5.53 2.63
CA VAL A 218 -8.12 -5.69 1.27
C VAL A 218 -9.21 -5.49 0.21
N ALA A 219 -10.45 -5.87 0.52
CA ALA A 219 -11.59 -5.65 -0.37
C ALA A 219 -11.89 -4.14 -0.54
N LEU A 220 -11.87 -3.38 0.56
CA LEU A 220 -12.04 -1.92 0.52
C LEU A 220 -10.95 -1.26 -0.34
N LEU A 221 -9.68 -1.62 -0.11
CA LEU A 221 -8.56 -1.07 -0.88
C LEU A 221 -8.64 -1.46 -2.36
N ALA A 222 -8.91 -2.74 -2.65
CA ALA A 222 -9.04 -3.23 -4.03
C ALA A 222 -10.18 -2.53 -4.77
N LYS A 223 -11.33 -2.29 -4.14
CA LYS A 223 -12.48 -1.58 -4.72
C LYS A 223 -12.12 -0.16 -5.19
N VAL A 224 -11.24 0.52 -4.47
CA VAL A 224 -10.75 1.86 -4.87
C VAL A 224 -9.85 1.78 -6.11
N LEU A 225 -9.05 0.71 -6.23
CA LEU A 225 -8.02 0.57 -7.26
C LEU A 225 -8.52 -0.12 -8.55
N ILE A 226 -9.59 -0.92 -8.47
CA ILE A 226 -10.17 -1.60 -9.64
C ILE A 226 -10.86 -0.56 -10.52
N LYS A 227 -10.15 -0.11 -11.55
CA LYS A 227 -10.64 0.92 -12.46
C LYS A 227 -9.95 0.80 -13.82
N LYS A 228 -10.69 1.15 -14.89
CA LYS A 228 -10.12 1.26 -16.22
C LYS A 228 -9.10 2.40 -16.28
N ASP A 229 -7.96 2.12 -16.89
CA ASP A 229 -6.93 3.10 -17.23
C ASP A 229 -6.65 3.07 -18.74
N SER A 230 -6.70 4.23 -19.38
CA SER A 230 -6.45 4.35 -20.83
C SER A 230 -4.98 4.09 -21.21
N TYR A 231 -4.05 4.23 -20.27
CA TYR A 231 -2.62 4.02 -20.49
C TYR A 231 -2.16 2.58 -20.24
N ASP A 232 -2.86 1.83 -19.38
CA ASP A 232 -2.65 0.39 -19.24
C ASP A 232 -3.74 -0.38 -19.98
N LYS A 233 -3.43 -0.76 -21.23
CA LYS A 233 -4.38 -1.47 -22.11
C LYS A 233 -4.90 -2.79 -21.53
N ALA A 234 -4.20 -3.39 -20.56
CA ALA A 234 -4.69 -4.58 -19.88
C ALA A 234 -5.99 -4.32 -19.11
N THR A 235 -6.23 -3.09 -18.64
CA THR A 235 -7.45 -2.74 -17.90
C THR A 235 -8.70 -2.69 -18.77
N CYS A 236 -8.57 -2.80 -20.09
CA CYS A 236 -9.73 -2.95 -21.00
C CYS A 236 -10.53 -4.22 -20.73
N LEU A 237 -9.90 -5.24 -20.13
CA LEU A 237 -10.52 -6.52 -19.79
C LEU A 237 -11.61 -6.40 -18.71
N LEU A 238 -11.72 -5.27 -18.01
CA LEU A 238 -12.83 -4.98 -17.09
C LEU A 238 -14.21 -5.03 -17.77
N TYR A 239 -14.26 -4.97 -19.09
CA TYR A 239 -15.47 -5.03 -19.90
C TYR A 239 -15.55 -6.31 -20.75
N THR A 240 -14.84 -7.36 -20.36
CA THR A 240 -15.03 -8.64 -21.02
C THR A 240 -16.49 -9.02 -20.90
N SER A 241 -17.06 -9.45 -22.04
CA SER A 241 -18.41 -9.96 -22.10
C SER A 241 -18.69 -10.96 -20.99
N PRO A 242 -19.93 -11.01 -20.50
CA PRO A 242 -20.31 -12.06 -19.59
C PRO A 242 -19.89 -13.41 -20.18
N SER A 243 -19.55 -14.35 -19.30
CA SER A 243 -19.20 -15.70 -19.71
C SER A 243 -20.29 -16.24 -20.64
N PRO A 244 -19.94 -17.00 -21.69
CA PRO A 244 -20.93 -17.65 -22.52
C PRO A 244 -21.86 -18.59 -21.74
N ARG A 245 -21.64 -18.75 -20.45
CA ARG A 245 -22.45 -19.54 -19.52
C ARG A 245 -23.37 -18.70 -18.64
N ASP A 246 -23.24 -17.38 -18.69
CA ASP A 246 -24.11 -16.41 -18.04
C ASP A 246 -25.19 -15.93 -19.04
#